data_1378f68692988336a421b061d3dd005f
#
_entry.id   1378f68692988336a421b061d3dd005f
#
_cell.length_a   1.000
_cell.length_b   1.000
_cell.length_c   1.000
_cell.angle_alpha   90.00
_cell.angle_beta   90.00
_cell.angle_gamma   90.00
#
_symmetry.space_group_name_H-M   'P 1'
#
loop_
_entity.id
_entity.type
_entity.pdbx_description
1 polymer ?
#
loop_
_entity_poly.entity_id
_entity_poly.type
_entity_poly.pdbx_seq_one_letter_code
_entity_poly.pdbx_strand_id
1 'polypeptide(L)'
;MPQPSPPRKPIELRTSPEELPMRKYAFLALIAVIAAAPSSATAQAKGSNGGPVVKSQGHPIEFVRNGTEIVFYVGDDDGSPLSTKDMRGRATIQDGGKTVTVPLAPANPNLMAGKLQAELSPKAIVVFSASLHGHSLTARYTAE
;
A
#
# COMPACT_ATOMS: atom_id res chain seq x y z
N MET A 1 -73.70 -40.50 -36.44
CA MET A 1 -73.66 -40.55 -34.97
C MET A 1 -72.21 -40.81 -34.58
N PRO A 2 -71.54 -39.83 -34.01
CA PRO A 2 -70.15 -40.02 -33.56
C PRO A 2 -70.10 -40.81 -32.26
N GLN A 3 -69.17 -41.71 -32.20
CA GLN A 3 -68.94 -42.61 -31.06
C GLN A 3 -68.26 -41.84 -29.91
N PRO A 4 -68.62 -42.10 -28.65
CA PRO A 4 -67.92 -41.47 -27.52
C PRO A 4 -66.56 -42.11 -27.28
N SER A 5 -65.56 -41.26 -27.05
CA SER A 5 -64.18 -41.61 -26.74
C SER A 5 -64.09 -42.33 -25.38
N PRO A 6 -63.22 -43.34 -25.25
CA PRO A 6 -63.03 -44.03 -23.97
C PRO A 6 -62.36 -43.16 -22.92
N PRO A 7 -62.64 -43.42 -21.60
CA PRO A 7 -62.06 -42.63 -20.54
C PRO A 7 -60.57 -42.87 -20.42
N ARG A 8 -59.82 -41.75 -20.25
CA ARG A 8 -58.37 -41.78 -19.95
C ARG A 8 -58.16 -42.35 -18.54
N LYS A 9 -57.32 -43.35 -18.47
CA LYS A 9 -56.86 -43.90 -17.19
C LYS A 9 -56.03 -42.85 -16.42
N PRO A 10 -56.16 -42.72 -15.10
CA PRO A 10 -55.30 -41.86 -14.32
C PRO A 10 -53.88 -42.40 -14.31
N ILE A 11 -52.94 -41.52 -14.52
CA ILE A 11 -51.49 -41.80 -14.40
C ILE A 11 -51.19 -41.91 -12.93
N GLU A 12 -51.01 -43.13 -12.45
CA GLU A 12 -50.45 -43.36 -11.08
C GLU A 12 -49.00 -42.91 -11.14
N LEU A 13 -48.74 -41.79 -10.47
CA LEU A 13 -47.39 -41.37 -10.09
C LEU A 13 -46.89 -42.34 -9.02
N ARG A 14 -46.17 -43.37 -9.45
CA ARG A 14 -45.35 -44.17 -8.54
C ARG A 14 -44.21 -43.34 -8.03
N THR A 15 -44.39 -42.73 -6.90
CA THR A 15 -43.31 -42.26 -6.06
C THR A 15 -42.64 -43.45 -5.40
N SER A 16 -41.63 -43.98 -6.00
CA SER A 16 -40.69 -44.86 -5.32
C SER A 16 -39.75 -43.98 -4.51
N PRO A 17 -39.65 -44.13 -3.21
CA PRO A 17 -38.55 -43.55 -2.47
C PRO A 17 -37.30 -44.38 -2.79
N GLU A 18 -36.49 -43.91 -3.73
CA GLU A 18 -35.12 -44.38 -3.82
C GLU A 18 -34.39 -43.94 -2.56
N GLU A 19 -34.21 -44.86 -1.69
CA GLU A 19 -33.28 -44.74 -0.58
C GLU A 19 -31.88 -44.56 -1.18
N LEU A 20 -31.41 -43.32 -1.24
CA LEU A 20 -30.03 -43.02 -1.52
C LEU A 20 -29.17 -43.58 -0.39
N PRO A 21 -28.21 -44.47 -0.68
CA PRO A 21 -27.32 -44.97 0.36
C PRO A 21 -26.50 -43.78 0.89
N MET A 22 -26.60 -43.58 2.19
CA MET A 22 -25.73 -42.66 2.93
C MET A 22 -24.28 -43.09 2.72
N ARG A 23 -23.67 -42.66 1.64
CA ARG A 23 -22.22 -42.66 1.54
C ARG A 23 -21.71 -41.62 2.53
N LYS A 24 -21.11 -42.18 3.57
CA LYS A 24 -20.35 -41.46 4.59
C LYS A 24 -19.29 -40.62 3.86
N TYR A 25 -19.64 -39.38 3.52
CA TYR A 25 -18.65 -38.40 3.12
C TYR A 25 -17.89 -38.04 4.38
N ALA A 26 -16.77 -38.72 4.58
CA ALA A 26 -15.72 -38.24 5.45
C ALA A 26 -15.29 -36.87 4.90
N PHE A 27 -15.79 -35.81 5.51
CA PHE A 27 -15.26 -34.48 5.31
C PHE A 27 -13.83 -34.50 5.83
N LEU A 28 -12.89 -34.72 4.91
CA LEU A 28 -11.52 -34.31 5.12
C LEU A 28 -11.53 -32.77 5.18
N ALA A 29 -11.60 -32.26 6.39
CA ALA A 29 -11.33 -30.85 6.65
C ALA A 29 -9.87 -30.59 6.34
N LEU A 30 -9.59 -30.18 5.11
CA LEU A 30 -8.30 -29.65 4.70
C LEU A 30 -8.16 -28.29 5.40
N ILE A 31 -7.55 -28.32 6.60
CA ILE A 31 -7.12 -27.10 7.29
C ILE A 31 -5.99 -26.52 6.45
N ALA A 32 -6.33 -25.55 5.59
CA ALA A 32 -5.34 -24.71 4.96
C ALA A 32 -4.70 -23.84 6.05
N VAL A 33 -3.55 -24.27 6.56
CA VAL A 33 -2.67 -23.44 7.37
C VAL A 33 -2.16 -22.35 6.47
N ILE A 34 -2.81 -21.19 6.50
CA ILE A 34 -2.28 -19.96 5.91
C ILE A 34 -1.07 -19.60 6.75
N ALA A 35 0.10 -20.00 6.29
CA ALA A 35 1.37 -19.52 6.81
C ALA A 35 1.39 -18.01 6.55
N ALA A 36 1.07 -17.22 7.57
CA ALA A 36 1.33 -15.79 7.58
C ALA A 36 2.85 -15.64 7.50
N ALA A 37 3.37 -15.45 6.29
CA ALA A 37 4.76 -15.09 6.11
C ALA A 37 4.98 -13.79 6.88
N PRO A 38 5.95 -13.72 7.81
CA PRO A 38 6.30 -12.47 8.45
C PRO A 38 6.73 -11.53 7.33
N SER A 39 6.00 -10.42 7.16
CA SER A 39 6.44 -9.32 6.32
C SER A 39 7.73 -8.82 6.94
N SER A 40 8.86 -9.24 6.39
CA SER A 40 10.16 -8.69 6.76
C SER A 40 10.09 -7.20 6.48
N ALA A 41 9.94 -6.39 7.52
CA ALA A 41 10.15 -4.97 7.42
C ALA A 41 11.62 -4.81 6.96
N THR A 42 11.81 -4.53 5.68
CA THR A 42 13.12 -4.26 5.13
C THR A 42 13.58 -2.97 5.81
N ALA A 43 14.55 -3.08 6.72
CA ALA A 43 15.14 -1.92 7.34
C ALA A 43 15.69 -1.02 6.22
N GLN A 44 15.17 0.22 6.16
CA GLN A 44 15.62 1.17 5.16
C GLN A 44 17.10 1.50 5.43
N ALA A 45 17.91 1.56 4.37
CA ALA A 45 19.30 1.97 4.50
C ALA A 45 19.37 3.36 5.13
N LYS A 46 20.33 3.58 6.03
CA LYS A 46 20.58 4.90 6.61
C LYS A 46 21.46 5.74 5.68
N GLY A 47 21.07 6.97 5.48
CA GLY A 47 21.86 7.94 4.72
C GLY A 47 22.94 8.61 5.55
N SER A 48 23.65 9.52 4.91
CA SER A 48 24.79 10.27 5.51
C SER A 48 24.34 11.21 6.64
N ASN A 49 23.08 11.60 6.68
CA ASN A 49 22.52 12.47 7.71
C ASN A 49 21.76 11.67 8.79
N GLY A 50 21.85 10.33 8.75
CA GLY A 50 21.31 9.42 9.76
C GLY A 50 19.85 9.04 9.57
N GLY A 51 19.20 9.55 8.51
CA GLY A 51 17.82 9.25 8.18
C GLY A 51 17.65 8.03 7.27
N PRO A 52 16.44 7.48 7.15
CA PRO A 52 16.15 6.43 6.19
C PRO A 52 16.24 6.94 4.74
N VAL A 53 16.77 6.10 3.85
CA VAL A 53 16.91 6.41 2.42
C VAL A 53 15.98 5.51 1.60
N VAL A 54 15.26 6.14 0.69
CA VAL A 54 14.45 5.47 -0.34
C VAL A 54 14.94 5.93 -1.71
N LYS A 55 15.11 4.99 -2.65
CA LYS A 55 15.42 5.33 -4.04
C LYS A 55 14.12 5.52 -4.85
N SER A 56 14.07 6.61 -5.61
CA SER A 56 13.00 6.92 -6.54
C SER A 56 13.61 7.26 -7.90
N GLN A 57 13.26 6.51 -8.93
CA GLN A 57 13.80 6.69 -10.28
C GLN A 57 15.37 6.69 -10.33
N GLY A 58 16.00 5.91 -9.46
CA GLY A 58 17.47 5.89 -9.32
C GLY A 58 18.02 6.86 -8.27
N HIS A 59 17.32 7.97 -8.00
CA HIS A 59 17.74 9.00 -7.06
C HIS A 59 17.52 8.59 -5.61
N PRO A 60 18.54 8.53 -4.76
CA PRO A 60 18.40 8.33 -3.33
C PRO A 60 17.82 9.58 -2.67
N ILE A 61 16.82 9.39 -1.82
CA ILE A 61 16.18 10.46 -1.07
C ILE A 61 16.23 10.08 0.40
N GLU A 62 16.95 10.86 1.21
CA GLU A 62 17.07 10.65 2.64
C GLU A 62 16.09 11.58 3.37
N PHE A 63 15.32 11.01 4.29
CA PHE A 63 14.39 11.75 5.14
C PHE A 63 14.97 11.98 6.53
N VAL A 64 15.03 13.22 6.97
CA VAL A 64 15.45 13.61 8.32
C VAL A 64 14.39 14.49 8.94
N ARG A 65 14.08 14.26 10.22
CA ARG A 65 13.23 15.15 11.01
C ARG A 65 13.99 15.77 12.16
N ASN A 66 13.69 17.01 12.46
CA ASN A 66 14.21 17.71 13.62
C ASN A 66 13.08 18.53 14.26
N GLY A 67 12.45 17.96 15.30
CA GLY A 67 11.26 18.54 15.90
C GLY A 67 10.13 18.71 14.88
N THR A 68 9.77 19.97 14.61
CA THR A 68 8.74 20.33 13.62
C THR A 68 9.27 20.59 12.21
N GLU A 69 10.55 20.37 11.98
CA GLU A 69 11.15 20.51 10.65
C GLU A 69 11.35 19.14 10.00
N ILE A 70 10.97 19.02 8.74
CA ILE A 70 11.22 17.86 7.90
C ILE A 70 12.13 18.26 6.75
N VAL A 71 13.15 17.44 6.51
CA VAL A 71 14.16 17.69 5.50
C VAL A 71 14.34 16.45 4.64
N PHE A 72 14.45 16.65 3.34
CA PHE A 72 14.75 15.62 2.38
C PHE A 72 16.03 15.99 1.65
N TYR A 73 17.04 15.11 1.73
CA TYR A 73 18.28 15.23 0.96
C TYR A 73 18.14 14.40 -0.30
N VAL A 74 18.27 15.03 -1.45
CA VAL A 74 18.13 14.39 -2.74
C VAL A 74 19.50 14.16 -3.36
N GLY A 75 19.77 12.91 -3.71
CA GLY A 75 20.98 12.52 -4.42
C GLY A 75 20.75 12.26 -5.91
N ASP A 76 21.80 12.34 -6.69
CA ASP A 76 21.80 11.88 -8.07
C ASP A 76 21.92 10.34 -8.13
N ASP A 77 21.83 9.76 -9.30
CA ASP A 77 21.90 8.30 -9.51
C ASP A 77 23.23 7.69 -9.05
N ASP A 78 24.32 8.46 -9.10
CA ASP A 78 25.64 8.12 -8.56
C ASP A 78 25.77 8.37 -7.04
N GLY A 79 24.76 8.95 -6.40
CA GLY A 79 24.71 9.29 -4.98
C GLY A 79 25.33 10.66 -4.64
N SER A 80 25.81 11.43 -5.62
CA SER A 80 26.24 12.81 -5.41
C SER A 80 25.05 13.72 -5.08
N PRO A 81 25.28 14.89 -4.42
CA PRO A 81 24.20 15.83 -4.14
C PRO A 81 23.54 16.36 -5.41
N LEU A 82 22.21 16.19 -5.52
CA LEU A 82 21.45 16.71 -6.64
C LEU A 82 20.86 18.07 -6.31
N SER A 83 21.12 19.08 -7.14
CA SER A 83 20.57 20.43 -6.91
C SER A 83 19.04 20.44 -6.90
N THR A 84 18.47 20.97 -5.82
CA THR A 84 17.01 21.09 -5.64
C THR A 84 16.49 22.47 -6.05
N LYS A 85 17.33 23.37 -6.56
CA LYS A 85 17.01 24.77 -6.83
C LYS A 85 15.73 24.96 -7.65
N ASP A 86 15.52 24.11 -8.66
CA ASP A 86 14.38 24.20 -9.55
C ASP A 86 13.30 23.15 -9.24
N MET A 87 13.46 22.41 -8.15
CA MET A 87 12.51 21.41 -7.72
C MET A 87 11.28 22.04 -7.06
N ARG A 88 10.13 21.44 -7.31
CA ARG A 88 8.89 21.72 -6.59
C ARG A 88 8.41 20.43 -5.93
N GLY A 89 8.15 20.50 -4.65
CA GLY A 89 7.78 19.31 -3.90
C GLY A 89 6.84 19.60 -2.75
N ARG A 90 6.29 18.50 -2.24
CA ARG A 90 5.45 18.49 -1.05
C ARG A 90 5.68 17.19 -0.27
N ALA A 91 5.41 17.24 1.01
CA ALA A 91 5.27 16.06 1.85
C ALA A 91 3.79 15.87 2.21
N THR A 92 3.27 14.68 1.97
CA THR A 92 1.95 14.28 2.47
C THR A 92 2.15 13.43 3.70
N ILE A 93 1.58 13.82 4.81
CA ILE A 93 1.77 13.20 6.11
C ILE A 93 0.46 12.61 6.57
N GLN A 94 0.50 11.34 6.97
CA GLN A 94 -0.62 10.64 7.60
C GLN A 94 -0.22 10.32 9.03
N ASP A 95 -0.87 10.95 9.98
CA ASP A 95 -0.59 10.80 11.41
C ASP A 95 -1.89 10.81 12.22
N GLY A 96 -2.09 9.81 13.07
CA GLY A 96 -3.26 9.70 13.93
C GLY A 96 -4.60 9.77 13.19
N GLY A 97 -4.69 9.22 11.97
CA GLY A 97 -5.89 9.25 11.14
C GLY A 97 -6.13 10.59 10.41
N LYS A 98 -5.22 11.55 10.55
CA LYS A 98 -5.25 12.84 9.84
C LYS A 98 -4.25 12.83 8.68
N THR A 99 -4.59 13.54 7.62
CA THR A 99 -3.70 13.75 6.48
C THR A 99 -3.44 15.24 6.33
N VAL A 100 -2.15 15.60 6.28
CA VAL A 100 -1.70 16.98 6.10
C VAL A 100 -0.72 17.03 4.92
N THR A 101 -0.82 18.06 4.10
CA THR A 101 0.14 18.32 3.03
C THR A 101 0.97 19.56 3.37
N VAL A 102 2.29 19.38 3.33
CA VAL A 102 3.27 20.42 3.63
C VAL A 102 4.03 20.77 2.36
N PRO A 103 4.04 22.02 1.91
CA PRO A 103 4.88 22.43 0.81
C PRO A 103 6.35 22.35 1.22
N LEU A 104 7.19 21.92 0.30
CA LEU A 104 8.64 21.84 0.52
C LEU A 104 9.32 22.93 -0.28
N ALA A 105 10.20 23.68 0.38
CA ALA A 105 11.04 24.68 -0.23
C ALA A 105 12.45 24.12 -0.52
N PRO A 106 13.01 24.38 -1.71
CA PRO A 106 14.39 23.99 -1.99
C PRO A 106 15.39 24.82 -1.17
N ALA A 107 16.45 24.15 -0.72
CA ALA A 107 17.58 24.78 -0.04
C ALA A 107 18.90 24.15 -0.51
N ASN A 108 19.98 24.94 -0.47
CA ASN A 108 21.28 24.49 -0.95
C ASN A 108 21.95 23.46 -0.05
N PRO A 109 22.71 22.55 -0.64
CA PRO A 109 22.86 22.31 -2.09
C PRO A 109 21.77 21.39 -2.65
N ASN A 110 21.25 20.44 -1.86
CA ASN A 110 20.39 19.35 -2.30
C ASN A 110 19.24 19.06 -1.32
N LEU A 111 18.81 20.08 -0.62
CA LEU A 111 17.75 19.99 0.41
C LEU A 111 16.39 20.38 -0.15
N MET A 112 15.36 19.72 0.35
CA MET A 112 13.98 20.21 0.35
C MET A 112 13.47 20.19 1.77
N ALA A 113 13.07 21.34 2.31
CA ALA A 113 12.64 21.48 3.69
C ALA A 113 11.18 21.93 3.78
N GLY A 114 10.50 21.45 4.83
CA GLY A 114 9.14 21.84 5.17
C GLY A 114 8.97 21.97 6.67
N LYS A 115 8.00 22.80 7.11
CA LYS A 115 7.72 23.03 8.51
C LYS A 115 6.34 22.48 8.87
N LEU A 116 6.30 21.72 9.94
CA LEU A 116 5.10 21.14 10.52
C LEU A 116 4.52 22.05 11.60
N GLN A 117 3.23 21.89 11.87
CA GLN A 117 2.59 22.58 13.01
C GLN A 117 2.84 21.85 14.34
N ALA A 118 3.15 20.55 14.30
CA ALA A 118 3.44 19.72 15.46
C ALA A 118 4.46 18.64 15.06
N GLU A 119 5.11 18.04 16.03
CA GLU A 119 6.01 16.92 15.81
C GLU A 119 5.25 15.69 15.31
N LEU A 120 5.92 14.87 14.51
CA LEU A 120 5.37 13.63 13.98
C LEU A 120 5.38 12.53 15.06
N SER A 121 4.31 11.74 15.10
CA SER A 121 4.34 10.50 15.89
C SER A 121 5.29 9.47 15.25
N PRO A 122 5.84 8.52 16.05
CA PRO A 122 6.73 7.47 15.50
C PRO A 122 6.10 6.57 14.44
N LYS A 123 4.79 6.58 14.31
CA LYS A 123 4.04 5.79 13.32
C LYS A 123 3.51 6.63 12.15
N ALA A 124 3.84 7.91 12.11
CA ALA A 124 3.43 8.76 11.02
C ALA A 124 4.03 8.28 9.70
N ILE A 125 3.24 8.31 8.66
CA ILE A 125 3.67 8.02 7.30
C ILE A 125 3.94 9.34 6.61
N VAL A 126 5.12 9.48 6.04
CA VAL A 126 5.55 10.64 5.28
C VAL A 126 5.77 10.24 3.83
N VAL A 127 5.05 10.86 2.91
CA VAL A 127 5.22 10.65 1.47
C VAL A 127 5.79 11.91 0.86
N PHE A 128 7.04 11.83 0.44
CA PHE A 128 7.70 12.85 -0.37
C PHE A 128 7.21 12.75 -1.81
N SER A 129 6.92 13.88 -2.43
CA SER A 129 6.62 13.97 -3.86
C SER A 129 7.23 15.25 -4.41
N ALA A 130 8.05 15.12 -5.44
CA ALA A 130 8.68 16.27 -6.10
C ALA A 130 8.75 16.07 -7.61
N SER A 131 8.85 17.17 -8.35
CA SER A 131 9.07 17.16 -9.79
C SER A 131 10.48 17.68 -10.09
N LEU A 132 11.21 16.93 -10.89
CA LEU A 132 12.55 17.24 -11.38
C LEU A 132 12.59 17.03 -12.89
N HIS A 133 12.86 18.08 -13.68
CA HIS A 133 12.97 18.02 -15.14
C HIS A 133 11.84 17.21 -15.84
N GLY A 134 10.60 17.34 -15.33
CA GLY A 134 9.45 16.62 -15.87
C GLY A 134 9.26 15.20 -15.33
N HIS A 135 10.18 14.69 -14.52
CA HIS A 135 10.05 13.40 -13.81
C HIS A 135 9.45 13.60 -12.42
N SER A 136 8.62 12.65 -11.99
CA SER A 136 8.05 12.66 -10.64
C SER A 136 8.84 11.74 -9.74
N LEU A 137 9.42 12.30 -8.68
CA LEU A 137 10.08 11.56 -7.61
C LEU A 137 9.09 11.34 -6.47
N THR A 138 8.98 10.11 -5.98
CA THR A 138 8.11 9.77 -4.86
C THR A 138 8.83 8.81 -3.93
N ALA A 139 8.83 9.13 -2.64
CA ALA A 139 9.42 8.27 -1.60
C ALA A 139 8.51 8.23 -0.37
N ARG A 140 8.42 7.06 0.28
CA ARG A 140 7.57 6.83 1.45
C ARG A 140 8.42 6.40 2.63
N TYR A 141 8.15 7.01 3.78
CA TYR A 141 8.85 6.78 5.04
C TYR A 141 7.87 6.53 6.17
N THR A 142 8.33 5.84 7.20
CA THR A 142 7.72 5.83 8.52
C THR A 142 8.58 6.73 9.43
N ALA A 143 7.95 7.65 10.14
CA ALA A 143 8.65 8.50 11.10
C ALA A 143 8.91 7.68 12.37
N GLU A 144 10.13 7.14 12.50
CA GLU A 144 10.61 6.44 13.71
C GLU A 144 11.35 7.40 14.63
#